data_144da938c3588880daa6ad5330e1e86a
#
_entry.id   144da938c3588880daa6ad5330e1e86a
#
_cell.length_a   1.000
_cell.length_b   1.000
_cell.length_c   1.000
_cell.angle_alpha   90.00
_cell.angle_beta   90.00
_cell.angle_gamma   90.00
#
_symmetry.space_group_name_H-M   'P 1'
#
loop_
_entity.id
_entity.type
_entity.pdbx_description
1 polymer ?
#
loop_
_entity_poly.entity_id
_entity_poly.type
_entity_poly.pdbx_seq_one_letter_code
_entity_poly.pdbx_strand_id
1 'polypeptide(L)'
;MNLDDIAKRTFLVIGRVGMDLSPDPPGARTKDATQMVVAMGGSSANIAAGLVKLGCKAALVTCVSDDAIGWYCLNQLDHYGVDRTYVKKITGE
;
A
#
# COMPACT_ATOMS: atom_id res chain seq x y z
N MET A 1 6.50 -21.30 18.76
CA MET A 1 5.42 -20.50 18.17
C MET A 1 5.02 -21.13 16.85
N ASN A 2 3.74 -21.43 16.66
CA ASN A 2 3.26 -22.04 15.43
C ASN A 2 2.55 -20.99 14.55
N LEU A 3 2.14 -21.39 13.36
CA LEU A 3 1.51 -20.48 12.42
C LEU A 3 0.21 -19.89 12.94
N ASP A 4 -0.56 -20.66 13.73
CA ASP A 4 -1.82 -20.16 14.29
C ASP A 4 -1.56 -19.05 15.30
N ASP A 5 -0.51 -19.18 16.11
CA ASP A 5 -0.14 -18.13 17.05
C ASP A 5 0.29 -16.86 16.34
N ILE A 6 1.03 -17.00 15.25
CA ILE A 6 1.46 -15.86 14.44
C ILE A 6 0.25 -15.19 13.80
N ALA A 7 -0.69 -15.96 13.25
CA ALA A 7 -1.86 -15.42 12.57
C ALA A 7 -2.78 -14.64 13.52
N LYS A 8 -2.76 -14.93 14.81
CA LYS A 8 -3.56 -14.20 15.80
C LYS A 8 -2.99 -12.84 16.17
N ARG A 9 -1.73 -12.58 15.79
CA ARG A 9 -1.07 -11.33 16.13
C ARG A 9 -1.40 -10.24 15.11
N THR A 10 -1.35 -9.01 15.57
CA THR A 10 -1.43 -7.85 14.69
C THR A 10 -0.02 -7.33 14.46
N PHE A 11 0.34 -7.18 13.20
CA PHE A 11 1.63 -6.65 12.81
C PHE A 11 1.50 -5.16 12.51
N LEU A 12 2.34 -4.36 13.14
CA LEU A 12 2.45 -2.95 12.81
C LEU A 12 3.61 -2.81 11.82
N VAL A 13 3.30 -2.35 10.63
CA VAL A 13 4.31 -2.15 9.59
C VAL A 13 4.51 -0.65 9.43
N ILE A 14 5.73 -0.20 9.59
CA ILE A 14 6.07 1.23 9.53
C ILE A 14 6.84 1.48 8.25
N GLY A 15 6.38 2.44 7.46
CA GLY A 15 7.09 2.80 6.24
C GLY A 15 6.19 3.47 5.21
N ARG A 16 6.49 3.22 3.93
CA ARG A 16 5.89 3.97 2.82
C ARG A 16 4.79 3.21 2.14
N VAL A 17 3.82 3.98 1.64
CA VAL A 17 2.85 3.55 0.64
C VAL A 17 2.87 4.59 -0.48
N GLY A 18 2.68 4.16 -1.70
CA GLY A 18 2.69 5.07 -2.84
C GLY A 18 1.85 4.52 -3.98
N MET A 19 1.77 5.32 -5.02
CA MET A 19 1.14 4.94 -6.27
C MET A 19 2.24 4.72 -7.30
N ASP A 20 2.34 3.51 -7.81
CA ASP A 20 3.29 3.17 -8.87
C ASP A 20 2.61 3.29 -10.21
N LEU A 21 3.30 3.89 -11.17
CA LEU A 21 2.86 4.00 -12.54
C LEU A 21 3.82 3.22 -13.43
N SER A 22 3.27 2.35 -14.26
CA SER A 22 4.06 1.57 -15.21
C SER A 22 3.51 1.75 -16.61
N PRO A 23 4.39 1.90 -17.63
CA PRO A 23 3.91 2.02 -19.01
C PRO A 23 3.13 0.80 -19.45
N ASP A 24 2.13 1.02 -20.29
CA ASP A 24 1.36 -0.03 -20.95
C ASP A 24 1.43 0.21 -22.46
N PRO A 25 2.00 -0.71 -23.25
CA PRO A 25 2.42 -2.08 -22.89
C PRO A 25 3.74 -2.11 -22.12
N PRO A 26 4.00 -3.22 -21.38
CA PRO A 26 5.27 -3.37 -20.65
C PRO A 26 6.46 -3.27 -21.60
N GLY A 27 7.52 -2.62 -21.12
CA GLY A 27 8.72 -2.41 -21.92
C GLY A 27 8.72 -1.11 -22.71
N ALA A 28 7.59 -0.42 -22.81
CA ALA A 28 7.57 0.90 -23.42
C ALA A 28 8.32 1.89 -22.54
N ARG A 29 8.90 2.92 -23.16
CA ARG A 29 9.55 3.98 -22.41
C ARG A 29 8.49 4.86 -21.73
N THR A 30 8.74 5.25 -20.50
CA THR A 30 7.80 6.10 -19.76
C THR A 30 7.49 7.39 -20.52
N LYS A 31 8.50 8.00 -21.13
CA LYS A 31 8.32 9.26 -21.85
C LYS A 31 7.45 9.12 -23.11
N ASP A 32 7.34 7.93 -23.65
CA ASP A 32 6.58 7.64 -24.87
C ASP A 32 5.24 6.96 -24.58
N ALA A 33 4.95 6.68 -23.31
CA ALA A 33 3.75 5.95 -22.94
C ALA A 33 2.52 6.84 -23.08
N THR A 34 1.46 6.31 -23.70
CA THR A 34 0.16 6.94 -23.78
C THR A 34 -0.81 6.38 -22.75
N GLN A 35 -0.46 5.26 -22.15
CA GLN A 35 -1.25 4.61 -21.11
C GLN A 35 -0.32 4.15 -19.98
N MET A 36 -0.85 4.18 -18.76
CA MET A 36 -0.14 3.73 -17.58
C MET A 36 -1.00 2.78 -16.78
N VAL A 37 -0.37 1.74 -16.24
CA VAL A 37 -1.00 0.87 -15.24
C VAL A 37 -0.70 1.46 -13.86
N VAL A 38 -1.72 1.56 -13.04
CA VAL A 38 -1.62 2.13 -11.69
C VAL A 38 -1.66 0.99 -10.68
N ALA A 39 -0.74 0.99 -9.75
CA ALA A 39 -0.70 -0.02 -8.69
C ALA A 39 -0.22 0.60 -7.38
N MET A 40 -0.58 -0.03 -6.27
CA MET A 40 -0.04 0.38 -4.97
C MET A 40 1.43 -0.01 -4.90
N GLY A 41 2.27 0.93 -4.48
CA GLY A 41 3.69 0.74 -4.30
C GLY A 41 4.12 0.98 -2.86
N GLY A 42 5.44 0.87 -2.65
CA GLY A 42 6.04 0.98 -1.33
C GLY A 42 6.21 -0.38 -0.69
N SER A 43 7.44 -0.69 -0.25
CA SER A 43 7.75 -2.01 0.31
C SER A 43 6.92 -2.31 1.56
N SER A 44 6.71 -1.31 2.42
CA SER A 44 5.95 -1.51 3.66
C SER A 44 4.49 -1.81 3.40
N ALA A 45 3.86 -1.12 2.45
CA ALA A 45 2.48 -1.39 2.08
C ALA A 45 2.34 -2.78 1.48
N ASN A 46 3.28 -3.19 0.64
CA ASN A 46 3.27 -4.52 0.05
C ASN A 46 3.48 -5.62 1.08
N ILE A 47 4.34 -5.39 2.07
CA ILE A 47 4.53 -6.33 3.18
C ILE A 47 3.24 -6.46 3.99
N ALA A 48 2.59 -5.35 4.31
CA ALA A 48 1.33 -5.38 5.06
C ALA A 48 0.24 -6.14 4.30
N ALA A 49 0.11 -5.88 3.00
CA ALA A 49 -0.85 -6.59 2.16
C ALA A 49 -0.55 -8.08 2.09
N GLY A 50 0.74 -8.44 2.00
CA GLY A 50 1.18 -9.84 2.00
C GLY A 50 0.84 -10.56 3.30
N LEU A 51 1.02 -9.89 4.44
CA LEU A 51 0.67 -10.44 5.74
C LEU A 51 -0.83 -10.74 5.83
N VAL A 52 -1.66 -9.83 5.34
CA VAL A 52 -3.11 -10.04 5.32
C VAL A 52 -3.49 -11.23 4.45
N LYS A 53 -2.84 -11.37 3.28
CA LYS A 53 -3.07 -12.53 2.41
C LYS A 53 -2.70 -13.85 3.08
N LEU A 54 -1.74 -13.82 3.97
CA LEU A 54 -1.33 -15.02 4.72
C LEU A 54 -2.21 -15.27 5.95
N GLY A 55 -3.27 -14.48 6.15
CA GLY A 55 -4.20 -14.67 7.26
C GLY A 55 -3.85 -13.90 8.51
N CYS A 56 -2.85 -13.04 8.47
CA CYS A 56 -2.48 -12.20 9.59
C CYS A 56 -3.27 -10.90 9.58
N LYS A 57 -3.27 -10.21 10.72
CA LYS A 57 -3.77 -8.82 10.79
C LYS A 57 -2.57 -7.90 10.66
N ALA A 58 -2.70 -6.89 9.81
CA ALA A 58 -1.63 -5.92 9.61
C ALA A 58 -2.19 -4.51 9.58
N ALA A 59 -1.51 -3.60 10.27
CA ALA A 59 -1.80 -2.18 10.24
C ALA A 59 -0.57 -1.46 9.69
N LEU A 60 -0.78 -0.46 8.87
CA LEU A 60 0.30 0.35 8.31
C LEU A 60 0.38 1.68 9.05
N VAL A 61 1.58 2.02 9.49
CA VAL A 61 1.87 3.30 10.13
C VAL A 61 2.65 4.15 9.14
N THR A 62 2.01 5.18 8.62
CA THR A 62 2.61 6.03 7.57
C THR A 62 1.86 7.35 7.46
N CYS A 63 2.29 8.16 6.51
CA CYS A 63 1.61 9.40 6.13
C CYS A 63 1.35 9.37 4.64
N VAL A 64 0.21 9.93 4.24
CA VAL A 64 -0.12 10.11 2.82
C VAL A 64 -0.54 11.55 2.60
N SER A 65 -0.45 12.02 1.36
CA SER A 65 -0.91 13.34 0.99
C SER A 65 -2.44 13.40 1.00
N ASP A 66 -2.98 14.59 1.27
CA ASP A 66 -4.42 14.81 1.23
C ASP A 66 -4.82 15.29 -0.18
N ASP A 67 -4.71 14.38 -1.12
CA ASP A 67 -5.01 14.61 -2.53
C ASP A 67 -5.46 13.30 -3.18
N ALA A 68 -5.64 13.31 -4.49
CA ALA A 68 -6.11 12.14 -5.22
C ALA A 68 -5.17 10.93 -5.05
N ILE A 69 -3.86 11.17 -5.00
CA ILE A 69 -2.88 10.10 -4.84
C ILE A 69 -2.97 9.50 -3.43
N GLY A 70 -3.08 10.35 -2.42
CA GLY A 70 -3.26 9.87 -1.04
C GLY A 70 -4.54 9.05 -0.88
N TRP A 71 -5.63 9.51 -1.45
CA TRP A 71 -6.90 8.77 -1.42
C TRP A 71 -6.80 7.45 -2.18
N TYR A 72 -6.07 7.42 -3.30
CA TYR A 72 -5.81 6.18 -4.00
C TYR A 72 -5.11 5.17 -3.08
N CYS A 73 -4.08 5.62 -2.36
CA CYS A 73 -3.35 4.76 -1.43
C CYS A 73 -4.28 4.21 -0.33
N LEU A 74 -5.11 5.07 0.25
CA LEU A 74 -6.06 4.65 1.30
C LEU A 74 -7.04 3.61 0.77
N ASN A 75 -7.57 3.83 -0.42
CA ASN A 75 -8.51 2.89 -1.04
C ASN A 75 -7.85 1.54 -1.32
N GLN A 76 -6.59 1.54 -1.73
CA GLN A 76 -5.85 0.30 -1.97
C GLN A 76 -5.59 -0.46 -0.68
N LEU A 77 -5.25 0.24 0.41
CA LEU A 77 -5.09 -0.39 1.70
C LEU A 77 -6.40 -1.06 2.14
N ASP A 78 -7.52 -0.38 1.96
CA ASP A 78 -8.84 -0.95 2.24
C ASP A 78 -9.09 -2.20 1.40
N HIS A 79 -8.78 -2.13 0.11
CA HIS A 79 -8.97 -3.23 -0.82
C HIS A 79 -8.20 -4.48 -0.39
N TYR A 80 -6.98 -4.31 0.11
CA TYR A 80 -6.15 -5.42 0.56
C TYR A 80 -6.39 -5.80 2.02
N GLY A 81 -7.29 -5.13 2.71
CA GLY A 81 -7.62 -5.46 4.10
C GLY A 81 -6.60 -5.01 5.13
N VAL A 82 -5.74 -4.06 4.76
CA VAL A 82 -4.76 -3.49 5.69
C VAL A 82 -5.44 -2.45 6.55
N ASP A 83 -5.23 -2.52 7.87
CA ASP A 83 -5.76 -1.52 8.79
C ASP A 83 -5.01 -0.20 8.59
N ARG A 84 -5.75 0.85 8.27
CA ARG A 84 -5.20 2.17 8.01
C ARG A 84 -5.48 3.19 9.13
N THR A 85 -5.86 2.70 10.30
CA THR A 85 -6.16 3.57 11.45
C THR A 85 -5.01 4.53 11.75
N TYR A 86 -3.77 4.07 11.55
CA TYR A 86 -2.58 4.84 11.87
C TYR A 86 -1.97 5.55 10.66
N VAL A 87 -2.70 5.63 9.57
CA VAL A 87 -2.27 6.40 8.41
C VAL A 87 -2.77 7.83 8.57
N LYS A 88 -1.86 8.77 8.56
CA LYS A 88 -2.17 10.19 8.70
C LYS A 88 -2.17 10.87 7.35
N LYS A 89 -3.21 11.63 7.06
CA LYS A 89 -3.21 12.50 5.87
C LYS A 89 -2.55 13.83 6.23
N ILE A 90 -1.62 14.24 5.39
CA ILE A 90 -0.90 15.51 5.57
C ILE A 90 -1.36 16.48 4.49
N THR A 91 -1.89 17.61 4.91
CA THR A 91 -2.25 18.72 4.02
C THR A 91 -1.12 19.74 4.05
N GLY A 92 -1.04 20.49 2.97
CA GLY A 92 -0.08 21.57 2.87
C GLY A 92 1.19 21.15 2.15
N GLU A 93 2.14 22.03 2.17
CA GLU A 93 3.35 21.89 1.42
C GLU A 93 4.21 20.73 1.74
#